data_16b791c61c211ca3051c731cb7039348
#
_entry.id   16b791c61c211ca3051c731cb7039348
#
_cell.length_a   1.000
_cell.length_b   1.000
_cell.length_c   1.000
_cell.angle_alpha   90.00
_cell.angle_beta   90.00
_cell.angle_gamma   90.00
#
_symmetry.space_group_name_H-M   'P 1'
#
loop_
_entity.id
_entity.type
_entity.pdbx_description
1 polymer ?
#
loop_
_entity_poly.entity_id
_entity_poly.type
_entity_poly.pdbx_seq_one_letter_code
_entity_poly.pdbx_strand_id
1 'polypeptide(L)'
;MRYKTVIFDFDGTICDTGEGILKSAKFALDYYNIEAPDYTELTYFIGPPLLVTFQEKFGVDAAMADKLVKKYRERYTNKGLLESKLYDGIKELLAKFKAENIKLGIASSKPQDYIEALLDHYGVKSYFDVICGVTFSADCESKANIISRCLKELDTSGNESIMVGDKKYDIEGAKANMIDSVGVLWGYGNRVEFAGAGAKFVAEKIDDIFSIALGYFEQTQEVQGIFSGRIIDVHNDKVMLVDGDIADREVVDHPGGVGIIGLTDENEILLVRQFRYPYKETIYEIPAGKLEKGEDPRQAGIREFSEECGAKAEVFESLGEIYPSPGYCGEIIRLFYAKGISYGEQHLDDDEFLDVIKMPIKEVVTKIMTNEIKDAKTIAAVFKLKELMNL
;
A
#
# COMPACT_ATOMS: atom_id res chain seq x y z
N MET A 1 5.30 -19.93 2.54
CA MET A 1 4.46 -20.26 3.74
C MET A 1 3.20 -19.42 3.64
N ARG A 2 2.07 -19.95 4.04
CA ARG A 2 0.79 -19.19 3.99
C ARG A 2 0.15 -19.25 5.37
N TYR A 3 -0.16 -18.08 5.94
CA TYR A 3 -0.87 -18.01 7.23
C TYR A 3 -2.36 -18.21 7.02
N LYS A 4 -2.99 -18.89 7.96
CA LYS A 4 -4.45 -19.13 7.96
C LYS A 4 -5.19 -18.18 8.88
N THR A 5 -4.43 -17.49 9.76
CA THR A 5 -4.97 -16.58 10.75
C THR A 5 -4.12 -15.32 10.83
N VAL A 6 -4.77 -14.16 10.79
CA VAL A 6 -4.14 -12.84 11.00
C VAL A 6 -4.78 -12.20 12.22
N ILE A 7 -3.96 -11.86 13.19
CA ILE A 7 -4.37 -11.17 14.42
C ILE A 7 -3.86 -9.74 14.35
N PHE A 8 -4.73 -8.78 14.54
CA PHE A 8 -4.38 -7.36 14.49
C PHE A 8 -4.39 -6.74 15.89
N ASP A 9 -3.46 -5.83 16.16
CA ASP A 9 -3.73 -4.78 17.14
C ASP A 9 -4.76 -3.80 16.56
N PHE A 10 -5.25 -2.87 17.39
CA PHE A 10 -6.30 -1.95 16.98
C PHE A 10 -5.77 -0.53 16.79
N ASP A 11 -5.27 0.09 17.89
CA ASP A 11 -4.82 1.49 17.91
C ASP A 11 -3.49 1.62 17.13
N GLY A 12 -3.43 2.45 16.09
CA GLY A 12 -2.24 2.59 15.23
C GLY A 12 -2.08 1.50 14.17
N THR A 13 -2.90 0.46 14.18
CA THR A 13 -2.83 -0.64 13.22
C THR A 13 -4.04 -0.67 12.29
N ILE A 14 -5.25 -0.80 12.82
CA ILE A 14 -6.52 -0.75 12.09
C ILE A 14 -7.06 0.68 12.05
N CYS A 15 -6.94 1.39 13.15
CA CYS A 15 -7.54 2.70 13.37
C CYS A 15 -6.51 3.68 13.94
N ASP A 16 -6.43 4.87 13.34
CA ASP A 16 -5.74 6.00 13.95
C ASP A 16 -6.66 6.60 15.03
N THR A 17 -6.33 6.31 16.27
CA THR A 17 -7.05 6.77 17.46
C THR A 17 -6.28 7.83 18.24
N GLY A 18 -5.13 8.25 17.73
CA GLY A 18 -4.20 9.13 18.43
C GLY A 18 -4.83 10.43 18.86
N GLU A 19 -5.56 11.12 18.00
CA GLU A 19 -6.17 12.41 18.33
C GLU A 19 -7.04 12.30 19.58
N GLY A 20 -7.91 11.31 19.64
CA GLY A 20 -8.82 11.11 20.77
C GLY A 20 -8.08 10.74 22.07
N ILE A 21 -7.07 9.88 21.97
CA ILE A 21 -6.23 9.45 23.12
C ILE A 21 -5.46 10.66 23.66
N LEU A 22 -4.73 11.36 22.80
CA LEU A 22 -3.82 12.44 23.21
C LEU A 22 -4.59 13.63 23.78
N LYS A 23 -5.68 14.04 23.15
CA LYS A 23 -6.56 15.10 23.67
C LYS A 23 -7.20 14.72 25.00
N SER A 24 -7.52 13.44 25.22
CA SER A 24 -8.10 12.99 26.48
C SER A 24 -7.06 12.90 27.61
N ALA A 25 -5.82 12.54 27.27
CA ALA A 25 -4.71 12.60 28.21
C ALA A 25 -4.40 14.06 28.63
N LYS A 26 -4.29 14.96 27.66
CA LYS A 26 -4.10 16.39 27.94
C LYS A 26 -5.23 16.97 28.82
N PHE A 27 -6.47 16.66 28.48
CA PHE A 27 -7.63 17.07 29.27
C PHE A 27 -7.56 16.60 30.73
N ALA A 28 -7.11 15.37 31.00
CA ALA A 28 -6.96 14.85 32.35
C ALA A 28 -5.84 15.58 33.11
N LEU A 29 -4.71 15.81 32.49
CA LEU A 29 -3.56 16.53 33.06
C LEU A 29 -3.94 17.99 33.39
N ASP A 30 -4.57 18.70 32.46
CA ASP A 30 -5.02 20.09 32.66
C ASP A 30 -6.02 20.21 33.80
N TYR A 31 -6.94 19.26 33.91
CA TYR A 31 -7.94 19.25 34.99
C TYR A 31 -7.32 19.21 36.39
N TYR A 32 -6.20 18.50 36.56
CA TYR A 32 -5.47 18.43 37.83
C TYR A 32 -4.29 19.42 37.91
N ASN A 33 -4.19 20.39 36.97
CA ASN A 33 -3.12 21.37 36.87
C ASN A 33 -1.73 20.74 36.84
N ILE A 34 -1.58 19.59 36.19
CA ILE A 34 -0.30 18.96 35.94
C ILE A 34 0.27 19.53 34.64
N GLU A 35 1.47 20.12 34.74
CA GLU A 35 2.13 20.70 33.57
C GLU A 35 2.47 19.61 32.56
N ALA A 36 2.05 19.82 31.32
CA ALA A 36 2.24 18.89 30.21
C ALA A 36 2.41 19.65 28.89
N PRO A 37 3.20 19.13 27.96
CA PRO A 37 3.35 19.70 26.62
C PRO A 37 2.02 19.73 25.86
N ASP A 38 2.06 20.23 24.60
CA ASP A 38 0.92 20.14 23.70
C ASP A 38 0.49 18.67 23.51
N TYR A 39 -0.82 18.45 23.27
CA TYR A 39 -1.33 17.08 23.16
C TYR A 39 -0.62 16.28 22.04
N THR A 40 -0.16 16.94 20.98
CA THR A 40 0.56 16.30 19.87
C THR A 40 1.89 15.66 20.27
N GLU A 41 2.47 16.08 21.38
CA GLU A 41 3.72 15.55 21.92
C GLU A 41 3.51 14.36 22.87
N LEU A 42 2.26 14.08 23.27
CA LEU A 42 1.90 13.03 24.22
C LEU A 42 1.82 11.62 23.60
N THR A 43 2.49 11.39 22.47
CA THR A 43 2.39 10.13 21.68
C THR A 43 2.70 8.86 22.47
N TYR A 44 3.43 8.97 23.58
CA TYR A 44 3.71 7.85 24.50
C TYR A 44 2.51 7.32 25.27
N PHE A 45 1.34 7.97 25.16
CA PHE A 45 0.07 7.42 25.67
C PHE A 45 -0.57 6.38 24.74
N ILE A 46 -0.08 6.23 23.52
CA ILE A 46 -0.66 5.32 22.55
C ILE A 46 0.03 3.96 22.67
N GLY A 47 -0.73 2.95 23.04
CA GLY A 47 -0.28 1.56 23.22
C GLY A 47 -0.09 1.12 24.67
N PRO A 48 0.71 1.81 25.50
CA PRO A 48 0.91 1.43 26.90
C PRO A 48 -0.33 1.64 27.79
N PRO A 49 -0.44 0.90 28.93
CA PRO A 49 -1.50 1.13 29.91
C PRO A 49 -1.45 2.55 30.49
N LEU A 50 -2.58 3.25 30.49
CA LEU A 50 -2.68 4.65 30.93
C LEU A 50 -2.14 4.90 32.32
N LEU A 51 -2.45 4.01 33.27
CA LEU A 51 -2.03 4.14 34.68
C LEU A 51 -0.51 4.17 34.78
N VAL A 52 0.17 3.24 34.10
CA VAL A 52 1.63 3.16 34.08
C VAL A 52 2.22 4.40 33.41
N THR A 53 1.64 4.81 32.29
CA THR A 53 2.14 5.99 31.54
C THR A 53 2.03 7.28 32.36
N PHE A 54 0.92 7.51 33.07
CA PHE A 54 0.80 8.68 33.95
C PHE A 54 1.84 8.65 35.07
N GLN A 55 2.09 7.49 35.73
CA GLN A 55 3.08 7.37 36.76
C GLN A 55 4.51 7.63 36.25
N GLU A 56 4.91 6.96 35.18
CA GLU A 56 6.28 7.03 34.66
C GLU A 56 6.63 8.39 34.04
N LYS A 57 5.67 9.01 33.33
CA LYS A 57 5.93 10.26 32.60
C LYS A 57 5.76 11.52 33.44
N PHE A 58 4.88 11.47 34.43
CA PHE A 58 4.55 12.64 35.25
C PHE A 58 4.93 12.48 36.74
N GLY A 59 5.49 11.34 37.14
CA GLY A 59 5.98 11.11 38.50
C GLY A 59 4.88 11.12 39.56
N VAL A 60 3.62 10.86 39.14
CA VAL A 60 2.47 10.85 40.06
C VAL A 60 2.36 9.49 40.77
N ASP A 61 1.81 9.51 41.97
CA ASP A 61 1.53 8.27 42.71
C ASP A 61 0.33 7.48 42.12
N ALA A 62 0.14 6.25 42.57
CA ALA A 62 -0.94 5.40 42.04
C ALA A 62 -2.34 5.98 42.25
N ALA A 63 -2.57 6.72 43.36
CA ALA A 63 -3.85 7.31 43.68
C ALA A 63 -4.17 8.48 42.72
N MET A 64 -3.18 9.29 42.37
CA MET A 64 -3.32 10.36 41.39
C MET A 64 -3.45 9.81 39.99
N ALA A 65 -2.67 8.80 39.63
CA ALA A 65 -2.78 8.13 38.33
C ALA A 65 -4.18 7.53 38.10
N ASP A 66 -4.79 6.92 39.12
CA ASP A 66 -6.18 6.43 39.03
C ASP A 66 -7.19 7.57 38.79
N LYS A 67 -7.01 8.73 39.43
CA LYS A 67 -7.85 9.92 39.20
C LYS A 67 -7.68 10.44 37.76
N LEU A 68 -6.45 10.47 37.26
CA LEU A 68 -6.16 10.88 35.88
C LEU A 68 -6.80 9.94 34.86
N VAL A 69 -6.70 8.62 35.07
CA VAL A 69 -7.35 7.61 34.23
C VAL A 69 -8.86 7.79 34.20
N LYS A 70 -9.48 8.03 35.36
CA LYS A 70 -10.94 8.31 35.44
C LYS A 70 -11.32 9.56 34.67
N LYS A 71 -10.53 10.64 34.78
CA LYS A 71 -10.79 11.88 34.06
C LYS A 71 -10.53 11.76 32.57
N TYR A 72 -9.50 11.03 32.16
CA TYR A 72 -9.26 10.64 30.78
C TYR A 72 -10.47 9.90 30.19
N ARG A 73 -10.96 8.85 30.89
CA ARG A 73 -12.10 8.04 30.43
C ARG A 73 -13.38 8.86 30.29
N GLU A 74 -13.61 9.84 31.17
CA GLU A 74 -14.76 10.76 31.06
C GLU A 74 -14.80 11.48 29.71
N ARG A 75 -13.67 12.03 29.24
CA ARG A 75 -13.60 12.70 27.95
C ARG A 75 -13.56 11.69 26.81
N TYR A 76 -12.75 10.63 26.97
CA TYR A 76 -12.53 9.66 25.90
C TYR A 76 -13.84 8.98 25.49
N THR A 77 -14.62 8.48 26.44
CA THR A 77 -15.92 7.84 26.17
C THR A 77 -16.92 8.78 25.49
N ASN A 78 -16.99 10.02 25.93
CA ASN A 78 -18.00 10.96 25.45
C ASN A 78 -17.63 11.63 24.12
N LYS A 79 -16.33 11.77 23.82
CA LYS A 79 -15.86 12.53 22.65
C LYS A 79 -14.67 11.87 21.95
N GLY A 80 -13.63 11.50 22.72
CA GLY A 80 -12.36 11.04 22.18
C GLY A 80 -12.47 9.75 21.38
N LEU A 81 -13.43 8.89 21.68
CA LEU A 81 -13.64 7.63 20.97
C LEU A 81 -13.87 7.86 19.47
N LEU A 82 -14.67 8.85 19.11
CA LEU A 82 -14.98 9.19 17.72
C LEU A 82 -14.01 10.21 17.09
N GLU A 83 -13.04 10.72 17.87
CA GLU A 83 -11.88 11.45 17.33
C GLU A 83 -10.85 10.43 16.84
N SER A 84 -11.23 9.65 15.85
CA SER A 84 -10.47 8.54 15.29
C SER A 84 -10.77 8.38 13.80
N LYS A 85 -9.92 7.66 13.08
CA LYS A 85 -10.10 7.39 11.65
C LYS A 85 -9.63 5.96 11.34
N LEU A 86 -10.44 5.20 10.60
CA LEU A 86 -9.98 3.95 10.00
C LEU A 86 -8.89 4.26 8.97
N TYR A 87 -7.77 3.53 8.98
CA TYR A 87 -6.74 3.72 7.95
C TYR A 87 -7.28 3.36 6.57
N ASP A 88 -6.91 4.19 5.57
CA ASP A 88 -7.35 4.01 4.19
C ASP A 88 -6.83 2.66 3.64
N GLY A 89 -7.71 1.82 3.08
CA GLY A 89 -7.39 0.48 2.57
C GLY A 89 -7.63 -0.67 3.56
N ILE A 90 -7.86 -0.42 4.84
CA ILE A 90 -8.14 -1.48 5.83
C ILE A 90 -9.40 -2.27 5.48
N LYS A 91 -10.48 -1.60 5.08
CA LYS A 91 -11.73 -2.28 4.75
C LYS A 91 -11.58 -3.23 3.55
N GLU A 92 -10.86 -2.79 2.55
CA GLU A 92 -10.50 -3.56 1.36
C GLU A 92 -9.61 -4.75 1.73
N LEU A 93 -8.62 -4.55 2.59
CA LEU A 93 -7.76 -5.61 3.10
C LEU A 93 -8.56 -6.70 3.82
N LEU A 94 -9.46 -6.31 4.74
CA LEU A 94 -10.29 -7.24 5.49
C LEU A 94 -11.20 -8.05 4.55
N ALA A 95 -11.76 -7.40 3.52
CA ALA A 95 -12.57 -8.06 2.50
C ALA A 95 -11.75 -9.08 1.68
N LYS A 96 -10.51 -8.74 1.29
CA LYS A 96 -9.59 -9.67 0.61
C LYS A 96 -9.30 -10.90 1.48
N PHE A 97 -9.05 -10.73 2.77
CA PHE A 97 -8.82 -11.86 3.68
C PHE A 97 -10.03 -12.78 3.81
N LYS A 98 -11.23 -12.24 3.89
CA LYS A 98 -12.46 -13.06 3.92
C LYS A 98 -12.66 -13.85 2.63
N ALA A 99 -12.36 -13.25 1.47
CA ALA A 99 -12.41 -13.95 0.19
C ALA A 99 -11.44 -15.16 0.12
N GLU A 100 -10.30 -15.06 0.83
CA GLU A 100 -9.30 -16.13 0.95
C GLU A 100 -9.56 -17.10 2.12
N ASN A 101 -10.69 -16.96 2.84
CA ASN A 101 -11.05 -17.75 4.02
C ASN A 101 -10.00 -17.72 5.15
N ILE A 102 -9.31 -16.58 5.31
CA ILE A 102 -8.37 -16.35 6.40
C ILE A 102 -9.15 -15.89 7.64
N LYS A 103 -8.89 -16.54 8.79
CA LYS A 103 -9.46 -16.13 10.07
C LYS A 103 -8.87 -14.81 10.53
N LEU A 104 -9.72 -13.92 11.05
CA LEU A 104 -9.29 -12.61 11.52
C LEU A 104 -9.60 -12.44 13.00
N GLY A 105 -8.58 -12.03 13.77
CA GLY A 105 -8.72 -11.69 15.17
C GLY A 105 -8.23 -10.29 15.49
N ILE A 106 -8.72 -9.75 16.60
CA ILE A 106 -8.15 -8.57 17.24
C ILE A 106 -7.60 -8.96 18.61
N ALA A 107 -6.38 -8.52 18.91
CA ALA A 107 -5.75 -8.65 20.21
C ALA A 107 -5.15 -7.30 20.62
N SER A 108 -5.88 -6.50 21.42
CA SER A 108 -5.51 -5.13 21.76
C SER A 108 -5.56 -4.84 23.24
N SER A 109 -4.67 -3.97 23.72
CA SER A 109 -4.70 -3.43 25.08
C SER A 109 -5.81 -2.40 25.31
N LYS A 110 -6.55 -2.06 24.26
CA LYS A 110 -7.75 -1.22 24.35
C LYS A 110 -8.90 -1.98 24.99
N PRO A 111 -9.76 -1.33 25.81
CA PRO A 111 -10.99 -1.95 26.30
C PRO A 111 -11.87 -2.50 25.19
N GLN A 112 -12.36 -3.73 25.34
CA GLN A 112 -13.10 -4.45 24.32
C GLN A 112 -14.35 -3.68 23.88
N ASP A 113 -15.09 -3.09 24.79
CA ASP A 113 -16.30 -2.31 24.47
C ASP A 113 -16.00 -1.13 23.53
N TYR A 114 -14.83 -0.50 23.67
CA TYR A 114 -14.40 0.59 22.77
C TYR A 114 -14.01 0.08 21.39
N ILE A 115 -13.32 -1.07 21.32
CA ILE A 115 -12.99 -1.70 20.05
C ILE A 115 -14.26 -2.04 19.28
N GLU A 116 -15.20 -2.72 19.93
CA GLU A 116 -16.46 -3.13 19.32
C GLU A 116 -17.29 -1.92 18.85
N ALA A 117 -17.38 -0.88 19.67
CA ALA A 117 -18.10 0.36 19.29
C ALA A 117 -17.49 1.02 18.05
N LEU A 118 -16.16 1.07 17.94
CA LEU A 118 -15.48 1.64 16.77
C LEU A 118 -15.63 0.76 15.53
N LEU A 119 -15.53 -0.57 15.68
CA LEU A 119 -15.74 -1.50 14.58
C LEU A 119 -17.17 -1.43 14.03
N ASP A 120 -18.16 -1.28 14.91
CA ASP A 120 -19.56 -1.08 14.54
C ASP A 120 -19.74 0.29 13.83
N HIS A 121 -19.11 1.35 14.37
CA HIS A 121 -19.14 2.70 13.77
C HIS A 121 -18.60 2.73 12.34
N TYR A 122 -17.48 2.03 12.09
CA TYR A 122 -16.85 1.94 10.76
C TYR A 122 -17.47 0.85 9.87
N GLY A 123 -18.37 0.00 10.38
CA GLY A 123 -19.03 -1.07 9.65
C GLY A 123 -18.09 -2.20 9.24
N VAL A 124 -17.08 -2.51 10.07
CA VAL A 124 -16.07 -3.54 9.80
C VAL A 124 -16.06 -4.69 10.82
N LYS A 125 -16.92 -4.66 11.85
CA LYS A 125 -16.96 -5.69 12.91
C LYS A 125 -17.18 -7.10 12.37
N SER A 126 -18.04 -7.25 11.36
CA SER A 126 -18.38 -8.55 10.76
C SER A 126 -17.23 -9.25 10.05
N TYR A 127 -16.10 -8.57 9.82
CA TYR A 127 -14.92 -9.21 9.27
C TYR A 127 -14.15 -10.03 10.30
N PHE A 128 -14.27 -9.72 11.60
CA PHE A 128 -13.49 -10.37 12.64
C PHE A 128 -14.24 -11.56 13.23
N ASP A 129 -13.52 -12.68 13.33
CA ASP A 129 -14.05 -13.92 13.91
C ASP A 129 -13.95 -13.88 15.46
N VAL A 130 -12.93 -13.17 16.00
CA VAL A 130 -12.70 -13.01 17.44
C VAL A 130 -12.20 -11.58 17.72
N ILE A 131 -12.67 -11.00 18.82
CA ILE A 131 -12.24 -9.68 19.31
C ILE A 131 -11.81 -9.83 20.77
N CYS A 132 -10.52 -9.66 21.05
CA CYS A 132 -9.94 -9.72 22.37
C CYS A 132 -9.36 -8.35 22.78
N GLY A 133 -10.13 -7.58 23.54
CA GLY A 133 -9.69 -6.39 24.26
C GLY A 133 -9.47 -6.69 25.73
N VAL A 134 -9.02 -5.68 26.52
CA VAL A 134 -9.00 -5.75 27.99
C VAL A 134 -10.37 -5.43 28.56
N THR A 135 -10.65 -5.89 29.78
CA THR A 135 -11.80 -5.42 30.56
C THR A 135 -11.41 -4.19 31.38
N PHE A 136 -12.33 -3.31 31.68
CA PHE A 136 -12.06 -2.11 32.51
C PHE A 136 -11.50 -2.41 33.91
N SER A 137 -11.70 -3.63 34.40
CA SER A 137 -11.19 -4.11 35.69
C SER A 137 -9.83 -4.78 35.62
N ALA A 138 -9.30 -5.08 34.42
CA ALA A 138 -8.05 -5.78 34.19
C ALA A 138 -7.02 -4.91 33.44
N ASP A 139 -6.76 -3.71 33.98
CA ASP A 139 -5.87 -2.71 33.34
C ASP A 139 -4.41 -3.14 33.16
N CYS A 140 -4.06 -4.39 33.53
CA CYS A 140 -2.69 -4.90 33.50
C CYS A 140 -2.54 -6.25 32.76
N GLU A 141 -3.49 -6.64 31.90
CA GLU A 141 -3.31 -7.83 31.07
C GLU A 141 -2.19 -7.59 30.04
N SER A 142 -1.18 -8.45 30.02
CA SER A 142 -0.08 -8.31 29.05
C SER A 142 -0.55 -8.58 27.62
N LYS A 143 0.08 -7.93 26.64
CA LYS A 143 -0.21 -8.19 25.22
C LYS A 143 -0.08 -9.67 24.89
N ALA A 144 0.92 -10.35 25.46
CA ALA A 144 1.10 -11.79 25.28
C ALA A 144 -0.12 -12.61 25.72
N ASN A 145 -0.72 -12.27 26.87
CA ASN A 145 -1.91 -12.96 27.36
C ASN A 145 -3.13 -12.72 26.48
N ILE A 146 -3.31 -11.49 26.00
CA ILE A 146 -4.41 -11.13 25.08
C ILE A 146 -4.27 -11.92 23.76
N ILE A 147 -3.06 -11.98 23.19
CA ILE A 147 -2.77 -12.76 21.98
C ILE A 147 -3.04 -14.25 22.25
N SER A 148 -2.59 -14.80 23.37
CA SER A 148 -2.83 -16.21 23.75
C SER A 148 -4.32 -16.53 23.81
N ARG A 149 -5.11 -15.63 24.41
CA ARG A 149 -6.58 -15.78 24.48
C ARG A 149 -7.21 -15.72 23.07
N CYS A 150 -6.78 -14.78 22.25
CA CYS A 150 -7.26 -14.65 20.87
C CYS A 150 -6.95 -15.89 20.03
N LEU A 151 -5.74 -16.44 20.12
CA LEU A 151 -5.36 -17.70 19.44
C LEU A 151 -6.24 -18.87 19.85
N LYS A 152 -6.50 -19.00 21.17
CA LYS A 152 -7.37 -20.05 21.71
C LYS A 152 -8.80 -19.94 21.22
N GLU A 153 -9.36 -18.73 21.22
CA GLU A 153 -10.75 -18.50 20.77
C GLU A 153 -10.89 -18.66 19.24
N LEU A 154 -9.84 -18.36 18.47
CA LEU A 154 -9.80 -18.63 17.02
C LEU A 154 -9.60 -20.11 16.67
N ASP A 155 -9.29 -20.95 17.66
CA ASP A 155 -8.92 -22.35 17.44
C ASP A 155 -7.88 -22.50 16.33
N THR A 156 -6.70 -21.89 16.55
CA THR A 156 -5.60 -21.82 15.59
C THR A 156 -4.26 -22.14 16.23
N SER A 157 -3.32 -22.65 15.42
CA SER A 157 -1.96 -22.95 15.86
C SER A 157 -1.01 -21.76 15.63
N GLY A 158 0.06 -21.67 16.43
CA GLY A 158 1.04 -20.60 16.35
C GLY A 158 1.69 -20.46 14.98
N ASN A 159 2.11 -21.57 14.36
CA ASN A 159 2.80 -21.60 13.06
C ASN A 159 1.90 -21.29 11.85
N GLU A 160 0.58 -21.21 12.03
CA GLU A 160 -0.38 -20.80 11.00
C GLU A 160 -0.92 -19.40 11.23
N SER A 161 -0.41 -18.70 12.26
CA SER A 161 -0.90 -17.40 12.71
C SER A 161 0.19 -16.34 12.64
N ILE A 162 -0.21 -15.10 12.38
CA ILE A 162 0.68 -13.95 12.38
C ILE A 162 0.04 -12.78 13.13
N MET A 163 0.82 -12.06 13.94
CA MET A 163 0.41 -10.84 14.63
C MET A 163 0.82 -9.61 13.82
N VAL A 164 -0.10 -8.67 13.63
CA VAL A 164 0.13 -7.38 12.97
C VAL A 164 -0.08 -6.27 13.99
N GLY A 165 0.94 -5.45 14.20
CA GLY A 165 0.87 -4.36 15.17
C GLY A 165 1.86 -3.25 14.87
N ASP A 166 1.66 -2.10 15.51
CA ASP A 166 2.46 -0.91 15.29
C ASP A 166 3.45 -0.59 16.44
N LYS A 167 3.48 -1.43 17.49
CA LYS A 167 4.39 -1.23 18.64
C LYS A 167 5.18 -2.48 18.95
N LYS A 168 6.34 -2.28 19.62
CA LYS A 168 7.17 -3.40 20.08
C LYS A 168 6.42 -4.41 20.96
N TYR A 169 5.40 -3.97 21.68
CA TYR A 169 4.59 -4.84 22.56
C TYR A 169 3.84 -5.92 21.79
N ASP A 170 3.44 -5.62 20.54
CA ASP A 170 2.79 -6.57 19.64
C ASP A 170 3.77 -7.66 19.20
N ILE A 171 4.98 -7.22 18.86
CA ILE A 171 6.06 -8.10 18.42
C ILE A 171 6.54 -9.01 19.58
N GLU A 172 6.78 -8.42 20.75
CA GLU A 172 7.18 -9.15 21.97
C GLU A 172 6.08 -10.13 22.40
N GLY A 173 4.80 -9.70 22.33
CA GLY A 173 3.64 -10.53 22.62
C GLY A 173 3.48 -11.69 21.63
N ALA A 174 3.71 -11.47 20.35
CA ALA A 174 3.74 -12.49 19.32
C ALA A 174 4.85 -13.52 19.58
N LYS A 175 6.07 -13.04 19.85
CA LYS A 175 7.23 -13.87 20.17
C LYS A 175 6.98 -14.76 21.40
N ALA A 176 6.35 -14.23 22.45
CA ALA A 176 5.99 -14.99 23.64
C ALA A 176 4.98 -16.13 23.34
N ASN A 177 4.18 -15.99 22.30
CA ASN A 177 3.23 -17.00 21.83
C ASN A 177 3.77 -17.84 20.66
N MET A 178 5.04 -17.68 20.31
CA MET A 178 5.71 -18.41 19.21
C MET A 178 4.97 -18.25 17.86
N ILE A 179 4.43 -17.06 17.61
CA ILE A 179 3.86 -16.68 16.31
C ILE A 179 4.73 -15.61 15.63
N ASP A 180 4.71 -15.61 14.32
CA ASP A 180 5.38 -14.59 13.52
C ASP A 180 4.70 -13.22 13.71
N SER A 181 5.42 -12.14 13.41
CA SER A 181 4.90 -10.78 13.57
C SER A 181 5.26 -9.86 12.41
N VAL A 182 4.39 -8.88 12.18
CA VAL A 182 4.56 -7.76 11.23
C VAL A 182 4.50 -6.46 12.01
N GLY A 183 5.55 -5.66 11.93
CA GLY A 183 5.53 -4.26 12.37
C GLY A 183 5.01 -3.36 11.24
N VAL A 184 4.01 -2.51 11.49
CA VAL A 184 3.44 -1.61 10.48
C VAL A 184 3.95 -0.19 10.63
N LEU A 185 4.34 0.46 9.53
CA LEU A 185 4.99 1.79 9.54
C LEU A 185 4.02 2.97 9.45
N TRP A 186 2.75 2.76 9.21
CA TRP A 186 1.73 3.84 9.22
C TRP A 186 1.19 4.17 10.61
N GLY A 187 1.54 3.36 11.62
CA GLY A 187 1.20 3.59 13.03
C GLY A 187 2.23 4.44 13.77
N TYR A 188 2.43 4.16 15.04
CA TYR A 188 3.25 4.96 15.96
C TYR A 188 4.61 4.35 16.28
N GLY A 189 4.95 3.18 15.73
CA GLY A 189 6.25 2.54 15.83
C GLY A 189 7.18 2.88 14.67
N ASN A 190 8.36 2.28 14.69
CA ASN A 190 9.36 2.47 13.64
C ASN A 190 10.24 1.23 13.43
N ARG A 191 11.01 1.23 12.34
CA ARG A 191 11.88 0.10 11.96
C ARG A 191 12.88 -0.31 13.05
N VAL A 192 13.46 0.65 13.78
CA VAL A 192 14.45 0.36 14.84
C VAL A 192 13.78 -0.34 16.00
N GLU A 193 12.59 0.12 16.40
CA GLU A 193 11.78 -0.52 17.45
C GLU A 193 11.40 -1.95 17.07
N PHE A 194 10.96 -2.17 15.83
CA PHE A 194 10.55 -3.48 15.33
C PHE A 194 11.72 -4.46 15.23
N ALA A 195 12.85 -4.01 14.70
CA ALA A 195 14.07 -4.82 14.62
C ALA A 195 14.57 -5.21 16.03
N GLY A 196 14.57 -4.26 16.97
CA GLY A 196 14.95 -4.52 18.36
C GLY A 196 14.03 -5.51 19.06
N ALA A 197 12.74 -5.53 18.77
CA ALA A 197 11.77 -6.48 19.30
C ALA A 197 11.79 -7.84 18.58
N GLY A 198 12.39 -7.92 17.38
CA GLY A 198 12.52 -9.13 16.57
C GLY A 198 11.31 -9.41 15.69
N ALA A 199 10.71 -8.37 15.10
CA ALA A 199 9.68 -8.53 14.09
C ALA A 199 10.23 -9.32 12.88
N LYS A 200 9.46 -10.28 12.39
CA LYS A 200 9.84 -11.05 11.21
C LYS A 200 9.71 -10.23 9.94
N PHE A 201 8.64 -9.45 9.82
CA PHE A 201 8.37 -8.59 8.68
C PHE A 201 8.08 -7.15 9.11
N VAL A 202 8.30 -6.22 8.19
CA VAL A 202 7.90 -4.82 8.33
C VAL A 202 7.07 -4.44 7.11
N ALA A 203 5.83 -4.02 7.31
CA ALA A 203 4.94 -3.55 6.27
C ALA A 203 5.00 -2.02 6.14
N GLU A 204 5.19 -1.53 4.93
CA GLU A 204 5.21 -0.09 4.63
C GLU A 204 3.83 0.42 4.24
N LYS A 205 3.03 -0.44 3.62
CA LYS A 205 1.67 -0.15 3.18
C LYS A 205 0.72 -1.30 3.56
N ILE A 206 -0.55 -1.00 3.61
CA ILE A 206 -1.60 -1.92 4.07
C ILE A 206 -1.66 -3.20 3.23
N ASP A 207 -1.49 -3.12 1.91
CA ASP A 207 -1.50 -4.28 1.03
C ASP A 207 -0.33 -5.26 1.26
N ASP A 208 0.77 -4.81 1.88
CA ASP A 208 1.88 -5.69 2.23
C ASP A 208 1.44 -6.80 3.19
N ILE A 209 0.51 -6.51 4.11
CA ILE A 209 -0.01 -7.50 5.05
C ILE A 209 -0.67 -8.67 4.31
N PHE A 210 -1.42 -8.38 3.24
CA PHE A 210 -2.06 -9.42 2.44
C PHE A 210 -1.03 -10.29 1.73
N SER A 211 -0.02 -9.66 1.13
CA SER A 211 1.07 -10.36 0.46
C SER A 211 1.90 -11.22 1.42
N ILE A 212 2.21 -10.69 2.62
CA ILE A 212 2.89 -11.44 3.69
C ILE A 212 2.05 -12.66 4.10
N ALA A 213 0.77 -12.47 4.36
CA ALA A 213 -0.11 -13.57 4.82
C ALA A 213 -0.26 -14.68 3.79
N LEU A 214 -0.28 -14.34 2.50
CA LEU A 214 -0.36 -15.32 1.41
C LEU A 214 0.99 -15.93 1.01
N GLY A 215 2.09 -15.40 1.51
CA GLY A 215 3.43 -15.90 1.18
C GLY A 215 3.99 -15.39 -0.14
N TYR A 216 3.55 -14.21 -0.59
CA TYR A 216 4.00 -13.56 -1.83
C TYR A 216 4.86 -12.31 -1.59
N PHE A 217 5.32 -12.11 -0.36
CA PHE A 217 6.06 -10.92 0.04
C PHE A 217 7.56 -11.18 0.05
N GLU A 218 8.32 -10.22 -0.43
CA GLU A 218 9.78 -10.18 -0.34
C GLU A 218 10.20 -8.85 0.31
N GLN A 219 11.01 -8.93 1.35
CA GLN A 219 11.44 -7.74 2.09
C GLN A 219 12.89 -7.39 1.75
N THR A 220 13.10 -6.21 1.18
CA THR A 220 14.43 -5.69 0.88
C THR A 220 15.27 -5.57 2.15
N GLN A 221 16.47 -6.16 2.14
CA GLN A 221 17.46 -6.13 3.21
C GLN A 221 18.64 -5.20 2.87
N GLU A 222 19.08 -5.25 1.61
CA GLU A 222 20.22 -4.49 1.11
C GLU A 222 19.98 -4.12 -0.34
N VAL A 223 20.39 -2.92 -0.75
CA VAL A 223 20.35 -2.44 -2.14
C VAL A 223 21.77 -2.14 -2.57
N GLN A 224 22.26 -2.83 -3.61
CA GLN A 224 23.56 -2.59 -4.21
C GLN A 224 23.40 -1.96 -5.60
N GLY A 225 23.70 -0.66 -5.74
CA GLY A 225 23.72 0.03 -7.03
C GLY A 225 24.80 -0.56 -7.95
N ILE A 226 24.42 -0.89 -9.19
CA ILE A 226 25.29 -1.46 -10.22
C ILE A 226 25.60 -0.44 -11.32
N PHE A 227 24.57 0.28 -11.79
CA PHE A 227 24.66 1.27 -12.86
C PHE A 227 23.64 2.37 -12.66
N SER A 228 24.05 3.61 -12.92
CA SER A 228 23.16 4.78 -12.96
C SER A 228 23.33 5.48 -14.28
N GLY A 229 22.28 5.50 -15.09
CA GLY A 229 22.29 6.06 -16.45
C GLY A 229 21.37 7.29 -16.57
N ARG A 230 21.20 7.73 -17.81
CA ARG A 230 20.31 8.88 -18.13
C ARG A 230 18.83 8.49 -18.05
N ILE A 231 18.49 7.21 -18.23
CA ILE A 231 17.13 6.71 -18.31
C ILE A 231 16.83 5.72 -17.20
N ILE A 232 17.76 4.81 -16.94
CA ILE A 232 17.58 3.69 -16.02
C ILE A 232 18.66 3.68 -14.95
N ASP A 233 18.27 3.25 -13.76
CA ASP A 233 19.18 2.80 -12.73
C ASP A 233 19.05 1.29 -12.58
N VAL A 234 20.17 0.61 -12.31
CA VAL A 234 20.23 -0.84 -12.14
C VAL A 234 20.85 -1.16 -10.79
N HIS A 235 20.20 -2.00 -10.02
CA HIS A 235 20.70 -2.45 -8.73
C HIS A 235 20.45 -3.93 -8.52
N ASN A 236 21.21 -4.52 -7.59
CA ASN A 236 20.97 -5.86 -7.08
C ASN A 236 20.54 -5.77 -5.62
N ASP A 237 19.33 -6.27 -5.34
CA ASP A 237 18.77 -6.26 -4.00
C ASP A 237 18.91 -7.64 -3.36
N LYS A 238 19.36 -7.68 -2.11
CA LYS A 238 19.12 -8.84 -1.27
C LYS A 238 17.75 -8.72 -0.64
N VAL A 239 16.90 -9.70 -0.87
CA VAL A 239 15.56 -9.76 -0.32
C VAL A 239 15.41 -10.97 0.59
N MET A 240 14.70 -10.78 1.70
CA MET A 240 14.27 -11.87 2.56
C MET A 240 12.93 -12.40 2.06
N LEU A 241 12.89 -13.68 1.75
CA LEU A 241 11.68 -14.41 1.37
C LEU A 241 10.81 -14.71 2.60
N VAL A 242 9.58 -15.14 2.40
CA VAL A 242 8.64 -15.44 3.48
C VAL A 242 9.04 -16.62 4.37
N ASP A 243 9.90 -17.51 3.90
CA ASP A 243 10.49 -18.61 4.67
C ASP A 243 11.73 -18.20 5.47
N GLY A 244 12.25 -16.99 5.24
CA GLY A 244 13.43 -16.41 5.88
C GLY A 244 14.71 -16.56 5.07
N ASP A 245 14.68 -17.25 3.94
CA ASP A 245 15.83 -17.37 3.06
C ASP A 245 16.13 -16.03 2.38
N ILE A 246 17.41 -15.84 2.02
CA ILE A 246 17.86 -14.63 1.30
C ILE A 246 18.05 -14.99 -0.16
N ALA A 247 17.50 -14.14 -1.02
CA ALA A 247 17.64 -14.23 -2.48
C ALA A 247 18.11 -12.90 -3.08
N ASP A 248 18.75 -12.97 -4.23
CA ASP A 248 19.13 -11.79 -5.03
C ASP A 248 18.03 -11.45 -6.03
N ARG A 249 17.84 -10.12 -6.25
CA ARG A 249 16.93 -9.57 -7.27
C ARG A 249 17.67 -8.50 -8.07
N GLU A 250 17.85 -8.76 -9.35
CA GLU A 250 18.32 -7.76 -10.30
C GLU A 250 17.14 -6.87 -10.68
N VAL A 251 17.25 -5.57 -10.45
CA VAL A 251 16.16 -4.59 -10.63
C VAL A 251 16.62 -3.47 -11.53
N VAL A 252 15.73 -3.06 -12.44
CA VAL A 252 15.88 -1.88 -13.28
C VAL A 252 14.82 -0.87 -12.90
N ASP A 253 15.23 0.25 -12.32
CA ASP A 253 14.37 1.40 -12.11
C ASP A 253 14.19 2.19 -13.42
N HIS A 254 12.95 2.54 -13.72
CA HIS A 254 12.57 3.30 -14.91
C HIS A 254 11.52 4.34 -14.54
N PRO A 255 11.56 5.57 -15.09
CA PRO A 255 10.59 6.63 -14.77
C PRO A 255 9.14 6.31 -15.16
N GLY A 256 8.96 5.26 -15.98
CA GLY A 256 7.68 4.93 -16.58
C GLY A 256 7.47 5.65 -17.91
N GLY A 257 6.34 5.36 -18.52
CA GLY A 257 6.00 5.94 -19.83
C GLY A 257 4.50 6.01 -20.06
N VAL A 258 4.16 6.56 -21.22
CA VAL A 258 2.80 6.64 -21.73
C VAL A 258 2.74 6.03 -23.13
N GLY A 259 1.58 5.45 -23.49
CA GLY A 259 1.32 4.97 -24.84
C GLY A 259 -0.08 5.43 -25.27
N ILE A 260 -0.21 5.92 -26.48
CA ILE A 260 -1.45 6.54 -26.96
C ILE A 260 -1.95 5.79 -28.18
N ILE A 261 -3.15 5.23 -28.11
CA ILE A 261 -3.82 4.66 -29.28
C ILE A 261 -4.79 5.67 -29.88
N GLY A 262 -4.42 6.27 -31.02
CA GLY A 262 -5.28 7.19 -31.77
C GLY A 262 -6.20 6.42 -32.71
N LEU A 263 -7.52 6.64 -32.59
CA LEU A 263 -8.53 6.06 -33.49
C LEU A 263 -9.15 7.16 -34.36
N THR A 264 -9.03 7.04 -35.69
CA THR A 264 -9.65 7.93 -36.64
C THR A 264 -11.14 7.62 -36.80
N ASP A 265 -11.88 8.53 -37.45
CA ASP A 265 -13.31 8.34 -37.77
C ASP A 265 -13.54 7.18 -38.75
N GLU A 266 -12.52 6.83 -39.54
CA GLU A 266 -12.52 5.70 -40.47
C GLU A 266 -12.15 4.36 -39.80
N ASN A 267 -12.02 4.32 -38.45
CA ASN A 267 -11.57 3.18 -37.69
C ASN A 267 -10.15 2.70 -38.04
N GLU A 268 -9.27 3.66 -38.33
CA GLU A 268 -7.83 3.41 -38.47
C GLU A 268 -7.09 3.75 -37.18
N ILE A 269 -6.06 2.99 -36.87
CA ILE A 269 -5.15 3.24 -35.75
C ILE A 269 -3.97 4.07 -36.26
N LEU A 270 -3.63 5.13 -35.53
CA LEU A 270 -2.35 5.82 -35.70
C LEU A 270 -1.23 5.01 -35.07
N LEU A 271 -0.29 4.59 -35.87
CA LEU A 271 0.94 3.89 -35.49
C LEU A 271 2.16 4.72 -35.86
N VAL A 272 3.23 4.54 -35.15
CA VAL A 272 4.57 5.00 -35.53
C VAL A 272 5.39 3.81 -36.00
N ARG A 273 6.26 4.03 -36.97
CA ARG A 273 7.24 3.07 -37.44
C ARG A 273 8.62 3.59 -37.08
N GLN A 274 9.29 2.91 -36.16
CA GLN A 274 10.55 3.36 -35.56
C GLN A 274 11.55 2.22 -35.43
N PHE A 275 12.86 2.53 -35.62
CA PHE A 275 13.95 1.57 -35.37
C PHE A 275 14.21 1.44 -33.87
N ARG A 276 14.14 0.23 -33.36
CA ARG A 276 14.45 -0.07 -31.96
C ARG A 276 15.80 -0.77 -31.84
N TYR A 277 16.78 0.00 -31.35
CA TYR A 277 18.18 -0.43 -31.25
C TYR A 277 18.40 -1.76 -30.51
N PRO A 278 17.70 -2.09 -29.40
CA PRO A 278 17.90 -3.38 -28.72
C PRO A 278 17.57 -4.59 -29.60
N TYR A 279 16.58 -4.46 -30.48
CA TYR A 279 16.13 -5.54 -31.38
C TYR A 279 16.80 -5.48 -32.74
N LYS A 280 17.42 -4.34 -33.10
CA LYS A 280 17.96 -4.07 -34.47
C LYS A 280 16.90 -4.21 -35.56
N GLU A 281 15.65 -3.91 -35.21
CA GLU A 281 14.50 -3.99 -36.11
C GLU A 281 13.74 -2.66 -36.18
N THR A 282 13.13 -2.39 -37.31
CA THR A 282 12.13 -1.34 -37.45
C THR A 282 10.78 -1.96 -37.17
N ILE A 283 10.07 -1.47 -36.16
CA ILE A 283 8.80 -2.03 -35.70
C ILE A 283 7.65 -1.03 -35.77
N TYR A 284 6.42 -1.53 -35.75
CA TYR A 284 5.19 -0.74 -35.61
C TYR A 284 4.80 -0.67 -34.14
N GLU A 285 4.57 0.54 -33.69
CA GLU A 285 4.18 0.82 -32.30
C GLU A 285 3.06 1.87 -32.26
N ILE A 286 2.29 1.96 -31.17
CA ILE A 286 1.51 3.15 -30.86
C ILE A 286 2.46 4.28 -30.45
N PRO A 287 2.15 5.56 -30.69
CA PRO A 287 2.88 6.72 -30.16
C PRO A 287 3.11 6.57 -28.65
N ALA A 288 4.32 6.85 -28.19
CA ALA A 288 4.70 6.57 -26.81
C ALA A 288 5.96 7.32 -26.38
N GLY A 289 5.95 7.87 -25.19
CA GLY A 289 7.12 8.53 -24.62
C GLY A 289 7.32 8.27 -23.14
N LYS A 290 8.47 8.73 -22.63
CA LYS A 290 8.83 8.63 -21.22
C LYS A 290 8.21 9.76 -20.41
N LEU A 291 7.92 9.47 -19.15
CA LEU A 291 7.52 10.51 -18.22
C LEU A 291 8.73 11.34 -17.79
N GLU A 292 8.58 12.65 -17.79
CA GLU A 292 9.49 13.55 -17.09
C GLU A 292 9.25 13.49 -15.58
N LYS A 293 10.25 13.91 -14.79
CA LYS A 293 10.17 13.84 -13.33
C LYS A 293 9.01 14.69 -12.78
N GLY A 294 7.98 14.02 -12.25
CA GLY A 294 6.79 14.67 -11.67
C GLY A 294 5.75 15.09 -12.70
N GLU A 295 5.90 14.71 -13.96
CA GLU A 295 4.94 14.98 -15.02
C GLU A 295 3.65 14.17 -14.81
N ASP A 296 2.51 14.82 -15.03
CA ASP A 296 1.22 14.13 -15.04
C ASP A 296 1.11 13.22 -16.29
N PRO A 297 0.80 11.93 -16.12
CA PRO A 297 0.82 10.98 -17.24
C PRO A 297 -0.15 11.35 -18.39
N ARG A 298 -1.28 12.00 -18.08
CA ARG A 298 -2.22 12.43 -19.12
C ARG A 298 -1.65 13.58 -19.93
N GLN A 299 -0.95 14.51 -19.28
CA GLN A 299 -0.31 15.63 -19.97
C GLN A 299 0.87 15.14 -20.81
N ALA A 300 1.67 14.21 -20.29
CA ALA A 300 2.73 13.55 -21.05
C ALA A 300 2.16 12.88 -22.33
N GLY A 301 1.06 12.13 -22.19
CA GLY A 301 0.43 11.48 -23.34
C GLY A 301 -0.08 12.47 -24.39
N ILE A 302 -0.64 13.61 -24.00
CA ILE A 302 -1.08 14.65 -24.93
C ILE A 302 0.12 15.30 -25.63
N ARG A 303 1.21 15.56 -24.91
CA ARG A 303 2.47 16.11 -25.43
C ARG A 303 3.07 15.17 -26.47
N GLU A 304 3.32 13.91 -26.11
CA GLU A 304 3.92 12.90 -26.99
C GLU A 304 3.06 12.65 -28.26
N PHE A 305 1.72 12.59 -28.10
CA PHE A 305 0.83 12.42 -29.24
C PHE A 305 0.89 13.60 -30.21
N SER A 306 1.12 14.82 -29.70
CA SER A 306 1.32 16.00 -30.52
C SER A 306 2.71 16.04 -31.17
N GLU A 307 3.75 15.66 -30.44
CA GLU A 307 5.14 15.68 -30.91
C GLU A 307 5.38 14.62 -31.98
N GLU A 308 5.06 13.35 -31.70
CA GLU A 308 5.29 12.23 -32.61
C GLU A 308 4.33 12.18 -33.79
N CYS A 309 3.06 12.52 -33.60
CA CYS A 309 2.05 12.40 -34.65
C CYS A 309 1.59 13.72 -35.25
N GLY A 310 2.01 14.85 -34.71
CA GLY A 310 1.40 16.16 -35.09
C GLY A 310 -0.10 16.21 -34.83
N ALA A 311 -0.60 15.44 -33.83
CA ALA A 311 -2.03 15.19 -33.66
C ALA A 311 -2.57 15.74 -32.34
N LYS A 312 -3.80 16.23 -32.34
CA LYS A 312 -4.58 16.61 -31.15
C LYS A 312 -5.90 15.85 -31.18
N ALA A 313 -6.43 15.52 -30.00
CA ALA A 313 -7.65 14.76 -29.86
C ALA A 313 -8.69 15.53 -29.04
N GLU A 314 -9.98 15.41 -29.42
CA GLU A 314 -11.10 15.94 -28.64
C GLU A 314 -11.36 15.08 -27.37
N VAL A 315 -11.23 13.75 -27.52
CA VAL A 315 -11.37 12.78 -26.45
C VAL A 315 -10.00 12.15 -26.16
N PHE A 316 -9.59 12.19 -24.91
CA PHE A 316 -8.33 11.60 -24.45
C PHE A 316 -8.56 10.97 -23.08
N GLU A 317 -8.72 9.63 -23.04
CA GLU A 317 -9.12 8.90 -21.84
C GLU A 317 -8.19 7.73 -21.53
N SER A 318 -8.13 7.36 -20.26
CA SER A 318 -7.26 6.28 -19.79
C SER A 318 -7.80 4.90 -20.21
N LEU A 319 -6.90 4.05 -20.68
CA LEU A 319 -7.10 2.60 -20.85
C LEU A 319 -6.44 1.77 -19.71
N GLY A 320 -5.97 2.44 -18.64
CA GLY A 320 -5.26 1.82 -17.54
C GLY A 320 -3.76 1.70 -17.81
N GLU A 321 -3.10 0.77 -17.12
CA GLU A 321 -1.64 0.61 -17.18
C GLU A 321 -1.23 -0.82 -17.49
N ILE A 322 0.04 -1.00 -17.88
CA ILE A 322 0.68 -2.29 -18.08
C ILE A 322 2.10 -2.29 -17.50
N TYR A 323 2.59 -3.46 -17.13
CA TYR A 323 3.96 -3.73 -16.77
C TYR A 323 4.63 -4.53 -17.89
N PRO A 324 5.51 -3.93 -18.71
CA PRO A 324 6.06 -4.61 -19.88
C PRO A 324 7.01 -5.75 -19.55
N SER A 325 7.75 -5.65 -18.44
CA SER A 325 8.74 -6.66 -18.02
C SER A 325 8.78 -6.82 -16.49
N PRO A 326 7.70 -7.31 -15.84
CA PRO A 326 7.54 -7.27 -14.38
C PRO A 326 8.52 -8.18 -13.62
N GLY A 327 9.31 -8.99 -14.28
CA GLY A 327 10.27 -9.88 -13.65
C GLY A 327 11.53 -9.19 -13.13
N TYR A 328 11.89 -8.03 -13.68
CA TYR A 328 13.10 -7.29 -13.29
C TYR A 328 13.02 -5.78 -13.52
N CYS A 329 12.05 -5.28 -14.29
CA CYS A 329 11.93 -3.86 -14.63
C CYS A 329 10.70 -3.24 -13.97
N GLY A 330 10.91 -2.14 -13.26
CA GLY A 330 9.88 -1.35 -12.61
C GLY A 330 9.11 -0.40 -13.52
N GLU A 331 9.27 -0.52 -14.86
CA GLU A 331 8.55 0.31 -15.81
C GLU A 331 7.04 0.11 -15.74
N ILE A 332 6.32 1.23 -15.66
CA ILE A 332 4.85 1.27 -15.77
C ILE A 332 4.51 2.11 -17.00
N ILE A 333 3.81 1.52 -17.97
CA ILE A 333 3.31 2.26 -19.14
C ILE A 333 1.82 2.53 -18.95
N ARG A 334 1.44 3.80 -18.92
CA ARG A 334 0.04 4.23 -18.82
C ARG A 334 -0.52 4.42 -20.21
N LEU A 335 -1.60 3.69 -20.50
CA LEU A 335 -2.22 3.66 -21.82
C LEU A 335 -3.39 4.65 -21.87
N PHE A 336 -3.47 5.38 -22.98
CA PHE A 336 -4.57 6.28 -23.29
C PHE A 336 -5.13 5.98 -24.67
N TYR A 337 -6.43 6.27 -24.89
CA TYR A 337 -6.98 6.35 -26.22
C TYR A 337 -7.35 7.78 -26.60
N ALA A 338 -7.19 8.09 -27.86
CA ALA A 338 -7.45 9.40 -28.43
C ALA A 338 -8.43 9.28 -29.59
N LYS A 339 -9.46 10.15 -29.64
CA LYS A 339 -10.51 10.20 -30.68
C LYS A 339 -10.87 11.64 -31.05
N GLY A 340 -11.51 11.86 -32.23
CA GLY A 340 -11.75 13.19 -32.73
C GLY A 340 -10.43 13.90 -33.09
N ILE A 341 -9.63 13.24 -33.94
CA ILE A 341 -8.24 13.61 -34.19
C ILE A 341 -8.17 14.73 -35.22
N SER A 342 -7.50 15.80 -34.85
CA SER A 342 -7.09 16.88 -35.78
C SER A 342 -5.56 16.85 -35.93
N TYR A 343 -5.08 17.20 -37.12
CA TYR A 343 -3.66 17.11 -37.47
C TYR A 343 -3.03 18.50 -37.58
N GLY A 344 -1.78 18.61 -37.10
CA GLY A 344 -0.91 19.77 -37.18
C GLY A 344 0.50 19.36 -37.62
N GLU A 345 1.49 20.13 -37.23
CA GLU A 345 2.90 19.82 -37.50
C GLU A 345 3.46 18.83 -36.46
N GLN A 346 4.30 17.92 -36.93
CA GLN A 346 5.07 17.01 -36.12
C GLN A 346 6.33 17.71 -35.58
N HIS A 347 6.70 17.45 -34.34
CA HIS A 347 7.85 18.07 -33.66
C HIS A 347 8.67 16.99 -32.93
N LEU A 348 9.43 16.23 -33.72
CA LEU A 348 10.29 15.17 -33.16
C LEU A 348 11.51 15.76 -32.44
N ASP A 349 12.01 15.03 -31.46
CA ASP A 349 13.32 15.31 -30.86
C ASP A 349 14.45 15.11 -31.87
N ASP A 350 15.59 15.76 -31.65
CA ASP A 350 16.74 15.75 -32.60
C ASP A 350 17.29 14.34 -32.89
N ASP A 351 17.06 13.37 -31.99
CA ASP A 351 17.50 11.98 -32.09
C ASP A 351 16.34 11.01 -32.41
N GLU A 352 15.17 11.50 -32.72
CA GLU A 352 13.98 10.72 -33.09
C GLU A 352 13.74 10.67 -34.60
N PHE A 353 13.63 9.45 -35.13
CA PHE A 353 13.36 9.18 -36.55
C PHE A 353 12.23 8.15 -36.65
N LEU A 354 11.03 8.64 -36.98
CA LEU A 354 9.84 7.80 -37.14
C LEU A 354 8.91 8.29 -38.22
N ASP A 355 8.13 7.36 -38.79
CA ASP A 355 7.03 7.67 -39.73
C ASP A 355 5.69 7.42 -39.04
N VAL A 356 4.73 8.29 -39.23
CA VAL A 356 3.34 8.09 -38.80
C VAL A 356 2.56 7.32 -39.88
N ILE A 357 1.88 6.26 -39.46
CA ILE A 357 1.12 5.37 -40.36
C ILE A 357 -0.31 5.25 -39.82
N LYS A 358 -1.29 5.36 -40.74
CA LYS A 358 -2.67 5.00 -40.45
C LYS A 358 -2.95 3.60 -40.96
N MET A 359 -3.52 2.76 -40.13
CA MET A 359 -3.80 1.38 -40.48
C MET A 359 -5.17 0.94 -39.95
N PRO A 360 -6.02 0.35 -40.77
CA PRO A 360 -7.32 -0.17 -40.33
C PRO A 360 -7.14 -1.13 -39.13
N ILE A 361 -7.96 -0.96 -38.10
CA ILE A 361 -7.83 -1.77 -36.84
C ILE A 361 -7.84 -3.27 -37.13
N LYS A 362 -8.59 -3.75 -38.12
CA LYS A 362 -8.61 -5.18 -38.50
C LYS A 362 -7.28 -5.65 -39.07
N GLU A 363 -6.59 -4.78 -39.80
CA GLU A 363 -5.24 -5.07 -40.30
C GLU A 363 -4.22 -5.10 -39.18
N VAL A 364 -4.29 -4.13 -38.23
CA VAL A 364 -3.45 -4.09 -37.02
C VAL A 364 -3.60 -5.39 -36.23
N VAL A 365 -4.85 -5.84 -36.00
CA VAL A 365 -5.12 -7.12 -35.31
C VAL A 365 -4.52 -8.30 -36.09
N THR A 366 -4.65 -8.31 -37.42
CA THR A 366 -4.04 -9.37 -38.24
C THR A 366 -2.53 -9.39 -38.08
N LYS A 367 -1.86 -8.23 -38.14
CA LYS A 367 -0.40 -8.11 -37.97
C LYS A 367 0.06 -8.49 -36.56
N ILE A 368 -0.74 -8.24 -35.53
CA ILE A 368 -0.49 -8.76 -34.17
C ILE A 368 -0.55 -10.30 -34.17
N MET A 369 -1.61 -10.87 -34.74
CA MET A 369 -1.81 -12.33 -34.77
C MET A 369 -0.77 -13.08 -35.61
N THR A 370 -0.17 -12.42 -36.62
CA THR A 370 0.93 -12.96 -37.44
C THR A 370 2.32 -12.64 -36.92
N ASN A 371 2.45 -11.99 -35.74
CA ASN A 371 3.70 -11.55 -35.14
C ASN A 371 4.49 -10.51 -35.99
N GLU A 372 3.84 -9.78 -36.86
CA GLU A 372 4.44 -8.61 -37.49
C GLU A 372 4.48 -7.41 -36.54
N ILE A 373 3.47 -7.25 -35.70
CA ILE A 373 3.45 -6.30 -34.56
C ILE A 373 3.72 -7.10 -33.28
N LYS A 374 4.84 -6.79 -32.62
CA LYS A 374 5.34 -7.52 -31.44
C LYS A 374 5.35 -6.65 -30.17
N ASP A 375 5.20 -5.35 -30.33
CA ASP A 375 5.28 -4.41 -29.22
C ASP A 375 4.15 -4.59 -28.20
N ALA A 376 4.51 -4.87 -26.95
CA ALA A 376 3.55 -5.25 -25.91
C ALA A 376 2.52 -4.15 -25.60
N LYS A 377 2.96 -2.87 -25.56
CA LYS A 377 2.05 -1.76 -25.29
C LYS A 377 1.02 -1.57 -26.41
N THR A 378 1.44 -1.74 -27.67
CA THR A 378 0.57 -1.69 -28.86
C THR A 378 -0.46 -2.81 -28.82
N ILE A 379 -0.03 -4.05 -28.58
CA ILE A 379 -0.91 -5.21 -28.48
C ILE A 379 -1.96 -5.00 -27.38
N ALA A 380 -1.51 -4.59 -26.19
CA ALA A 380 -2.41 -4.36 -25.07
C ALA A 380 -3.43 -3.24 -25.35
N ALA A 381 -2.97 -2.11 -25.91
CA ALA A 381 -3.82 -0.98 -26.21
C ALA A 381 -4.86 -1.31 -27.28
N VAL A 382 -4.45 -2.02 -28.35
CA VAL A 382 -5.36 -2.43 -29.45
C VAL A 382 -6.47 -3.33 -28.95
N PHE A 383 -6.15 -4.36 -28.13
CA PHE A 383 -7.17 -5.26 -27.61
C PHE A 383 -8.06 -4.60 -26.55
N LYS A 384 -7.51 -3.76 -25.67
CA LYS A 384 -8.33 -2.98 -24.73
C LYS A 384 -9.30 -2.04 -25.44
N LEU A 385 -8.82 -1.31 -26.47
CA LEU A 385 -9.67 -0.41 -27.24
C LEU A 385 -10.76 -1.18 -28.00
N LYS A 386 -10.39 -2.29 -28.63
CA LYS A 386 -11.33 -3.15 -29.34
C LYS A 386 -12.47 -3.63 -28.45
N GLU A 387 -12.18 -4.09 -27.25
CA GLU A 387 -13.19 -4.51 -26.30
C GLU A 387 -14.05 -3.34 -25.82
N LEU A 388 -13.44 -2.19 -25.49
CA LEU A 388 -14.15 -0.99 -25.04
C LEU A 388 -15.13 -0.46 -26.08
N MET A 389 -14.77 -0.53 -27.37
CA MET A 389 -15.56 0.01 -28.48
C MET A 389 -16.46 -1.02 -29.18
N ASN A 390 -16.43 -2.28 -28.76
CA ASN A 390 -17.13 -3.40 -29.41
C ASN A 390 -16.79 -3.53 -30.92
N LEU A 391 -15.50 -3.39 -31.30
CA LEU A 391 -14.98 -3.40 -32.66
C LEU A 391 -14.53 -4.80 -33.11
#